data_0aad24080792ff1d3b8cf27071da56e8
#
_entry.id   0aad24080792ff1d3b8cf27071da56e8
#
_cell.length_a   1.000
_cell.length_b   1.000
_cell.length_c   1.000
_cell.angle_alpha   90.00
_cell.angle_beta   90.00
_cell.angle_gamma   90.00
#
_symmetry.space_group_name_H-M   'P 1'
#
loop_
_entity.id
_entity.type
_entity.pdbx_description
1 polymer ?
#
loop_
_entity_poly.entity_id
_entity_poly.type
_entity_poly.pdbx_seq_one_letter_code
_entity_poly.pdbx_strand_id
1 'polypeptide(L)'
;AQLPSCGVGGPNAQAAEAEKILACQPDIIISEYKDVEKADALQEQVGVPVITTSTGPDGVFDDAFRTSLQLLGQLFGRQERTQELIAFIDSQTAELTSRTAGVADEDRPGVYICGLGNWGTTDHLMTSQSYAAFRVANIRNVATDLGKDGVQPIEEEKFAALGDSMDIMILDAAAVKNIAPLYQEDPRLFDGCKAWENGQVYLEMAYNAYYTNHEIALA
;
A
#
# COMPACT_ATOMS: atom_id res chain seq x y z
N ALA A 1 -20.88 20.37 -7.59
CA ALA A 1 -20.69 21.40 -6.56
C ALA A 1 -19.31 21.19 -5.94
N GLN A 2 -18.57 22.25 -5.75
CA GLN A 2 -17.28 22.21 -5.09
C GLN A 2 -17.56 22.26 -3.57
N LEU A 3 -17.12 21.22 -2.85
CA LEU A 3 -17.27 21.18 -1.41
C LEU A 3 -16.31 22.18 -0.74
N PRO A 4 -16.69 22.80 0.39
CA PRO A 4 -15.80 23.68 1.12
C PRO A 4 -14.59 22.90 1.67
N SER A 5 -13.41 23.52 1.67
CA SER A 5 -12.21 22.95 2.25
C SER A 5 -12.07 23.31 3.71
N CYS A 6 -11.91 22.31 4.56
CA CYS A 6 -11.69 22.46 5.99
C CYS A 6 -10.20 22.42 6.39
N GLY A 7 -9.31 22.57 5.42
CA GLY A 7 -7.86 22.53 5.64
C GLY A 7 -7.17 21.43 4.85
N VAL A 8 -5.89 21.25 5.12
CA VAL A 8 -5.07 20.17 4.50
C VAL A 8 -5.30 18.89 5.29
N GLY A 9 -5.87 17.87 4.61
CA GLY A 9 -6.07 16.54 5.18
C GLY A 9 -4.84 15.63 5.01
N GLY A 10 -4.98 14.41 5.51
CA GLY A 10 -3.98 13.35 5.38
C GLY A 10 -3.28 13.01 6.69
N PRO A 11 -2.53 11.90 6.73
CA PRO A 11 -1.94 11.37 7.96
C PRO A 11 -0.89 12.28 8.60
N ASN A 12 -0.35 13.22 7.83
CA ASN A 12 0.63 14.22 8.29
C ASN A 12 0.00 15.61 8.45
N ALA A 13 -1.34 15.73 8.34
CA ALA A 13 -2.01 17.01 8.51
C ALA A 13 -1.72 17.58 9.89
N GLN A 14 -1.28 18.82 9.93
CA GLN A 14 -1.31 19.62 11.14
C GLN A 14 -2.76 19.88 11.51
N ALA A 15 -3.04 20.27 12.77
CA ALA A 15 -4.37 20.40 13.32
C ALA A 15 -5.40 20.91 12.31
N ALA A 16 -6.55 20.22 12.24
CA ALA A 16 -7.68 20.65 11.43
C ALA A 16 -8.12 22.07 11.82
N GLU A 17 -8.52 22.87 10.84
CA GLU A 17 -8.96 24.24 11.08
C GLU A 17 -10.39 24.24 11.68
N ALA A 18 -10.48 24.18 12.99
CA ALA A 18 -11.73 24.02 13.72
C ALA A 18 -12.82 25.03 13.31
N GLU A 19 -12.46 26.29 13.07
CA GLU A 19 -13.41 27.33 12.63
C GLU A 19 -14.01 27.01 11.25
N LYS A 20 -13.21 26.49 10.32
CA LYS A 20 -13.69 26.08 9.00
C LYS A 20 -14.59 24.85 9.08
N ILE A 21 -14.27 23.91 9.97
CA ILE A 21 -15.10 22.74 10.23
C ILE A 21 -16.45 23.19 10.78
N LEU A 22 -16.47 24.04 11.79
CA LEU A 22 -17.70 24.58 12.38
C LEU A 22 -18.54 25.36 11.37
N ALA A 23 -17.90 26.09 10.45
CA ALA A 23 -18.60 26.79 9.38
C ALA A 23 -19.36 25.86 8.42
N CYS A 24 -18.94 24.62 8.32
CA CYS A 24 -19.63 23.58 7.52
C CYS A 24 -20.83 22.96 8.26
N GLN A 25 -21.00 23.21 9.56
CA GLN A 25 -22.06 22.65 10.40
C GLN A 25 -22.19 21.13 10.28
N PRO A 26 -21.11 20.34 10.47
CA PRO A 26 -21.18 18.90 10.33
C PRO A 26 -21.90 18.25 11.52
N ASP A 27 -22.64 17.18 11.26
CA ASP A 27 -23.19 16.32 12.31
C ASP A 27 -22.14 15.36 12.89
N ILE A 28 -21.11 15.06 12.09
CA ILE A 28 -20.03 14.13 12.42
C ILE A 28 -18.78 14.45 11.61
N ILE A 29 -17.62 14.14 12.18
CA ILE A 29 -16.33 14.24 11.52
C ILE A 29 -15.74 12.83 11.38
N ILE A 30 -15.30 12.48 10.17
CA ILE A 30 -14.57 11.22 9.92
C ILE A 30 -13.12 11.58 9.63
N SER A 31 -12.21 10.95 10.33
CA SER A 31 -10.79 11.22 10.27
C SER A 31 -9.98 9.93 10.23
N GLU A 32 -8.79 10.01 9.67
CA GLU A 32 -7.77 8.95 9.72
C GLU A 32 -6.66 9.29 10.73
N TYR A 33 -6.96 10.00 11.80
CA TYR A 33 -5.99 10.24 12.85
C TYR A 33 -5.50 8.92 13.44
N LYS A 34 -4.18 8.72 13.42
CA LYS A 34 -3.53 7.57 14.10
C LYS A 34 -3.42 7.78 15.60
N ASP A 35 -3.65 9.00 16.06
CA ASP A 35 -3.48 9.45 17.42
C ASP A 35 -4.85 9.78 18.01
N VAL A 36 -5.26 8.99 18.99
CA VAL A 36 -6.55 9.15 19.68
C VAL A 36 -6.64 10.51 20.36
N GLU A 37 -5.55 10.99 20.95
CA GLU A 37 -5.52 12.30 21.64
C GLU A 37 -5.84 13.46 20.69
N LYS A 38 -5.41 13.37 19.44
CA LYS A 38 -5.74 14.38 18.42
C LYS A 38 -7.22 14.35 18.01
N ALA A 39 -7.80 13.16 17.93
CA ALA A 39 -9.22 13.01 17.63
C ALA A 39 -10.07 13.57 18.78
N ASP A 40 -9.73 13.24 20.01
CA ASP A 40 -10.40 13.71 21.22
C ASP A 40 -10.28 15.25 21.38
N ALA A 41 -9.09 15.80 21.16
CA ALA A 41 -8.85 17.23 21.22
C ALA A 41 -9.68 17.98 20.16
N LEU A 42 -9.79 17.45 18.93
CA LEU A 42 -10.63 18.04 17.90
C LEU A 42 -12.12 17.96 18.32
N GLN A 43 -12.57 16.82 18.82
CA GLN A 43 -13.94 16.63 19.28
C GLN A 43 -14.31 17.62 20.40
N GLU A 44 -13.43 17.80 21.39
CA GLU A 44 -13.62 18.80 22.43
C GLU A 44 -13.70 20.22 21.87
N GLN A 45 -12.84 20.56 20.93
CA GLN A 45 -12.74 21.90 20.35
C GLN A 45 -13.97 22.28 19.54
N VAL A 46 -14.52 21.33 18.75
CA VAL A 46 -15.62 21.60 17.82
C VAL A 46 -17.00 21.20 18.37
N GLY A 47 -17.05 20.40 19.44
CA GLY A 47 -18.30 19.90 20.01
C GLY A 47 -19.08 18.94 19.09
N VAL A 48 -18.43 18.34 18.12
CA VAL A 48 -19.02 17.42 17.13
C VAL A 48 -18.29 16.06 17.23
N PRO A 49 -19.02 14.92 17.20
CA PRO A 49 -18.39 13.60 17.26
C PRO A 49 -17.30 13.42 16.19
N VAL A 50 -16.15 12.94 16.60
CA VAL A 50 -15.03 12.58 15.71
C VAL A 50 -14.87 11.06 15.71
N ILE A 51 -15.04 10.45 14.54
CA ILE A 51 -14.83 9.02 14.34
C ILE A 51 -13.54 8.81 13.57
N THR A 52 -12.68 7.96 14.09
CA THR A 52 -11.45 7.57 13.43
C THR A 52 -11.63 6.29 12.64
N THR A 53 -11.13 6.28 11.41
CA THR A 53 -11.04 5.10 10.54
C THR A 53 -9.59 4.81 10.25
N SER A 54 -9.30 3.59 9.82
CA SER A 54 -7.97 3.18 9.42
C SER A 54 -8.07 2.22 8.24
N THR A 55 -7.16 2.35 7.29
CA THR A 55 -6.97 1.36 6.22
C THR A 55 -6.01 0.25 6.63
N GLY A 56 -5.28 0.43 7.73
CA GLY A 56 -4.17 -0.44 8.09
C GLY A 56 -2.99 -0.36 7.11
N PRO A 57 -1.90 -1.09 7.38
CA PRO A 57 -0.73 -1.13 6.51
C PRO A 57 -0.97 -1.89 5.20
N ASP A 58 -1.90 -2.84 5.19
CA ASP A 58 -2.18 -3.72 4.06
C ASP A 58 -3.43 -3.30 3.25
N GLY A 59 -3.98 -2.11 3.52
CA GLY A 59 -5.13 -1.59 2.79
C GLY A 59 -6.37 -2.49 2.91
N VAL A 60 -7.00 -2.82 1.78
CA VAL A 60 -8.23 -3.65 1.75
C VAL A 60 -8.06 -5.07 2.33
N PHE A 61 -6.82 -5.53 2.49
CA PHE A 61 -6.51 -6.84 3.07
C PHE A 61 -6.31 -6.78 4.60
N ASP A 62 -6.41 -5.61 5.19
CA ASP A 62 -6.22 -5.38 6.63
C ASP A 62 -7.55 -5.46 7.38
N ASP A 63 -7.53 -6.03 8.59
CA ASP A 63 -8.70 -6.08 9.45
C ASP A 63 -9.15 -4.69 9.91
N ALA A 64 -8.24 -3.73 10.02
CA ALA A 64 -8.58 -2.35 10.35
C ALA A 64 -9.42 -1.70 9.24
N PHE A 65 -9.15 -2.00 7.97
CA PHE A 65 -9.98 -1.57 6.85
C PHE A 65 -11.39 -2.16 6.94
N ARG A 66 -11.51 -3.46 7.21
CA ARG A 66 -12.80 -4.15 7.37
C ARG A 66 -13.61 -3.58 8.51
N THR A 67 -12.97 -3.35 9.66
CA THR A 67 -13.59 -2.72 10.83
C THR A 67 -14.09 -1.32 10.51
N SER A 68 -13.29 -0.52 9.82
CA SER A 68 -13.66 0.82 9.38
C SER A 68 -14.85 0.81 8.41
N LEU A 69 -14.86 -0.12 7.44
CA LEU A 69 -16.01 -0.29 6.54
C LEU A 69 -17.29 -0.64 7.30
N GLN A 70 -17.22 -1.58 8.26
CA GLN A 70 -18.37 -1.98 9.07
C GLN A 70 -18.91 -0.82 9.91
N LEU A 71 -18.02 -0.04 10.52
CA LEU A 71 -18.37 1.15 11.28
C LEU A 71 -19.07 2.18 10.39
N LEU A 72 -18.53 2.49 9.23
CA LEU A 72 -19.14 3.41 8.27
C LEU A 72 -20.48 2.88 7.75
N GLY A 73 -20.58 1.58 7.50
CA GLY A 73 -21.83 0.94 7.10
C GLY A 73 -22.93 1.11 8.15
N GLN A 74 -22.59 0.94 9.43
CA GLN A 74 -23.52 1.16 10.54
C GLN A 74 -23.93 2.64 10.64
N LEU A 75 -22.94 3.53 10.59
CA LEU A 75 -23.13 4.96 10.73
C LEU A 75 -24.07 5.54 9.66
N PHE A 76 -23.93 5.08 8.42
CA PHE A 76 -24.70 5.60 7.29
C PHE A 76 -25.88 4.69 6.89
N GLY A 77 -26.18 3.64 7.66
CA GLY A 77 -27.27 2.71 7.33
C GLY A 77 -27.02 1.96 6.02
N ARG A 78 -25.75 1.60 5.74
CA ARG A 78 -25.30 0.92 4.53
C ARG A 78 -24.65 -0.43 4.80
N GLN A 79 -25.11 -1.13 5.82
CA GLN A 79 -24.53 -2.43 6.25
C GLN A 79 -24.52 -3.47 5.13
N GLU A 80 -25.60 -3.55 4.34
CA GLU A 80 -25.69 -4.49 3.21
C GLU A 80 -24.58 -4.21 2.18
N ARG A 81 -24.40 -2.94 1.80
CA ARG A 81 -23.33 -2.56 0.87
C ARG A 81 -21.93 -2.87 1.42
N THR A 82 -21.72 -2.68 2.71
CA THR A 82 -20.48 -3.04 3.37
C THR A 82 -20.19 -4.54 3.30
N GLN A 83 -21.22 -5.36 3.54
CA GLN A 83 -21.09 -6.81 3.45
C GLN A 83 -20.79 -7.27 2.02
N GLU A 84 -21.42 -6.67 1.02
CA GLU A 84 -21.11 -6.94 -0.39
C GLU A 84 -19.65 -6.63 -0.73
N LEU A 85 -19.12 -5.49 -0.26
CA LEU A 85 -17.73 -5.11 -0.51
C LEU A 85 -16.74 -6.07 0.16
N ILE A 86 -17.00 -6.44 1.42
CA ILE A 86 -16.17 -7.38 2.15
C ILE A 86 -16.20 -8.75 1.46
N ALA A 87 -17.39 -9.24 1.08
CA ALA A 87 -17.52 -10.51 0.37
C ALA A 87 -16.81 -10.50 -1.00
N PHE A 88 -16.84 -9.38 -1.70
CA PHE A 88 -16.07 -9.21 -2.94
C PHE A 88 -14.57 -9.35 -2.68
N ILE A 89 -14.02 -8.61 -1.70
CA ILE A 89 -12.60 -8.69 -1.34
C ILE A 89 -12.22 -10.12 -0.95
N ASP A 90 -13.04 -10.79 -0.14
CA ASP A 90 -12.80 -12.16 0.29
C ASP A 90 -12.79 -13.14 -0.89
N SER A 91 -13.72 -12.98 -1.83
CA SER A 91 -13.78 -13.84 -3.01
C SER A 91 -12.57 -13.67 -3.93
N GLN A 92 -12.11 -12.42 -4.15
CA GLN A 92 -10.91 -12.16 -4.95
C GLN A 92 -9.66 -12.69 -4.26
N THR A 93 -9.53 -12.47 -2.95
CA THR A 93 -8.42 -13.00 -2.16
C THR A 93 -8.36 -14.53 -2.23
N ALA A 94 -9.50 -15.20 -2.04
CA ALA A 94 -9.59 -16.65 -2.10
C ALA A 94 -9.22 -17.19 -3.50
N GLU A 95 -9.66 -16.51 -4.56
CA GLU A 95 -9.30 -16.88 -5.94
C GLU A 95 -7.81 -16.78 -6.17
N LEU A 96 -7.18 -15.64 -5.84
CA LEU A 96 -5.73 -15.44 -5.98
C LEU A 96 -4.94 -16.50 -5.23
N THR A 97 -5.27 -16.73 -3.96
CA THR A 97 -4.61 -17.74 -3.13
C THR A 97 -4.79 -19.15 -3.70
N SER A 98 -5.96 -19.46 -4.25
CA SER A 98 -6.26 -20.79 -4.80
C SER A 98 -5.41 -21.14 -6.03
N ARG A 99 -5.04 -20.16 -6.83
CA ARG A 99 -4.22 -20.36 -8.04
C ARG A 99 -2.84 -20.94 -7.76
N THR A 100 -2.31 -20.70 -6.58
CA THR A 100 -0.96 -21.14 -6.18
C THR A 100 -0.97 -22.14 -5.02
N ALA A 101 -2.14 -22.48 -4.48
CA ALA A 101 -2.27 -23.33 -3.29
C ALA A 101 -1.65 -24.74 -3.43
N GLY A 102 -1.54 -25.26 -4.65
CA GLY A 102 -0.95 -26.58 -4.93
C GLY A 102 0.54 -26.54 -5.32
N VAL A 103 1.17 -25.35 -5.32
CA VAL A 103 2.55 -25.17 -5.71
C VAL A 103 3.42 -25.09 -4.47
N ALA A 104 4.40 -25.98 -4.33
CA ALA A 104 5.36 -25.95 -3.22
C ALA A 104 6.21 -24.65 -3.26
N ASP A 105 6.69 -24.19 -2.12
CA ASP A 105 7.44 -22.92 -2.05
C ASP A 105 8.70 -22.94 -2.90
N GLU A 106 9.39 -24.07 -2.96
CA GLU A 106 10.58 -24.29 -3.77
C GLU A 106 10.33 -24.25 -5.28
N ASP A 107 9.10 -24.57 -5.71
CA ASP A 107 8.67 -24.57 -7.11
C ASP A 107 8.15 -23.21 -7.59
N ARG A 108 7.94 -22.28 -6.67
CA ARG A 108 7.49 -20.93 -7.01
C ARG A 108 8.67 -20.08 -7.47
N PRO A 109 8.51 -19.31 -8.55
CA PRO A 109 9.55 -18.37 -8.96
C PRO A 109 9.81 -17.34 -7.86
N GLY A 110 11.06 -16.99 -7.64
CA GLY A 110 11.44 -15.89 -6.77
C GLY A 110 11.10 -14.55 -7.43
N VAL A 111 10.35 -13.72 -6.75
CA VAL A 111 9.92 -12.42 -7.27
C VAL A 111 10.47 -11.30 -6.42
N TYR A 112 11.05 -10.31 -7.07
CA TYR A 112 11.48 -9.06 -6.44
C TYR A 112 10.55 -7.93 -6.88
N ILE A 113 9.98 -7.21 -5.91
CA ILE A 113 9.28 -5.95 -6.16
C ILE A 113 10.27 -4.79 -6.08
N CYS A 114 10.42 -4.07 -7.16
CA CYS A 114 11.46 -3.07 -7.38
C CYS A 114 10.86 -1.67 -7.45
N GLY A 115 11.42 -0.75 -6.70
CA GLY A 115 11.08 0.67 -6.83
C GLY A 115 9.85 1.11 -6.05
N LEU A 116 9.39 0.32 -5.08
CA LEU A 116 8.29 0.73 -4.21
C LEU A 116 8.62 2.04 -3.51
N GLY A 117 7.66 2.96 -3.43
CA GLY A 117 7.91 4.16 -2.67
C GLY A 117 6.73 5.07 -2.47
N ASN A 118 6.93 5.96 -1.50
CA ASN A 118 6.05 7.06 -1.21
C ASN A 118 6.69 8.35 -1.70
N TRP A 119 5.96 9.14 -2.48
CA TRP A 119 6.31 10.52 -2.76
C TRP A 119 7.65 10.78 -3.52
N GLY A 120 8.01 9.88 -4.44
CA GLY A 120 8.80 10.29 -5.59
C GLY A 120 10.32 10.18 -5.53
N THR A 121 10.93 9.62 -4.49
CA THR A 121 12.35 9.26 -4.50
C THR A 121 12.50 7.77 -4.31
N THR A 122 12.26 7.03 -5.37
CA THR A 122 12.38 5.58 -5.36
C THR A 122 13.32 5.16 -6.46
N ASP A 123 14.26 4.34 -6.11
CA ASP A 123 15.17 3.69 -7.02
C ASP A 123 15.01 2.16 -6.96
N HIS A 124 15.87 1.43 -7.61
CA HIS A 124 15.82 -0.03 -7.68
C HIS A 124 16.01 -0.74 -6.33
N LEU A 125 16.54 -0.05 -5.31
CA LEU A 125 16.79 -0.58 -3.98
C LEU A 125 15.55 -0.53 -3.08
N MET A 126 14.53 0.23 -3.47
CA MET A 126 13.29 0.34 -2.67
C MET A 126 12.40 -0.88 -2.87
N THR A 127 12.11 -1.59 -1.79
CA THR A 127 11.31 -2.82 -1.80
C THR A 127 10.55 -3.01 -0.49
N SER A 128 9.86 -4.15 -0.32
CA SER A 128 9.16 -4.52 0.92
C SER A 128 9.16 -6.02 1.11
N GLN A 129 9.56 -6.50 2.31
CA GLN A 129 9.42 -7.91 2.66
C GLN A 129 7.97 -8.33 2.95
N SER A 130 7.11 -7.38 3.30
CA SER A 130 5.70 -7.58 3.66
C SER A 130 4.74 -7.04 2.60
N TYR A 131 5.12 -7.04 1.32
CA TYR A 131 4.27 -6.51 0.25
C TYR A 131 2.94 -7.28 0.17
N ALA A 132 1.84 -6.58 0.44
CA ALA A 132 0.52 -7.19 0.62
C ALA A 132 0.04 -7.98 -0.60
N ALA A 133 0.28 -7.48 -1.82
CA ALA A 133 -0.09 -8.16 -3.05
C ALA A 133 0.61 -9.52 -3.19
N PHE A 134 1.90 -9.61 -2.82
CA PHE A 134 2.65 -10.87 -2.85
C PHE A 134 2.10 -11.86 -1.82
N ARG A 135 1.80 -11.38 -0.61
CA ARG A 135 1.24 -12.23 0.45
C ARG A 135 -0.11 -12.81 0.04
N VAL A 136 -1.00 -11.98 -0.51
CA VAL A 136 -2.35 -12.39 -0.92
C VAL A 136 -2.31 -13.36 -2.11
N ALA A 137 -1.45 -13.12 -3.08
CA ALA A 137 -1.26 -13.99 -4.24
C ALA A 137 -0.35 -15.18 -3.97
N ASN A 138 0.17 -15.32 -2.72
CA ASN A 138 1.08 -16.38 -2.32
C ASN A 138 2.34 -16.45 -3.20
N ILE A 139 2.90 -15.29 -3.53
CA ILE A 139 4.11 -15.12 -4.33
C ILE A 139 5.33 -15.24 -3.42
N ARG A 140 6.36 -15.96 -3.87
CA ARG A 140 7.64 -16.08 -3.17
C ARG A 140 8.44 -14.79 -3.30
N ASN A 141 8.37 -13.95 -2.29
CA ASN A 141 9.17 -12.72 -2.22
C ASN A 141 10.63 -13.06 -1.90
N VAL A 142 11.57 -12.60 -2.71
CA VAL A 142 13.01 -12.80 -2.44
C VAL A 142 13.57 -11.76 -1.46
N ALA A 143 12.90 -10.62 -1.31
CA ALA A 143 13.28 -9.57 -0.36
C ALA A 143 12.82 -9.96 1.06
N THR A 144 13.58 -10.81 1.73
CA THR A 144 13.33 -11.28 3.10
C THR A 144 14.41 -10.77 4.06
N ASP A 145 14.15 -10.87 5.36
CA ASP A 145 15.11 -10.51 6.43
C ASP A 145 15.60 -9.07 6.33
N LEU A 146 14.67 -8.15 6.03
CA LEU A 146 14.97 -6.72 5.93
C LEU A 146 14.89 -5.98 7.28
N GLY A 147 14.58 -6.70 8.36
CA GLY A 147 14.55 -6.18 9.73
C GLY A 147 13.26 -5.48 10.14
N LYS A 148 12.51 -4.92 9.20
CA LYS A 148 11.18 -4.29 9.47
C LYS A 148 10.23 -4.51 8.29
N ASP A 149 8.96 -4.41 8.58
CA ASP A 149 7.90 -4.42 7.56
C ASP A 149 7.76 -3.07 6.86
N GLY A 150 6.99 -3.09 5.76
CA GLY A 150 6.73 -1.92 4.94
C GLY A 150 7.82 -1.64 3.90
N VAL A 151 7.62 -0.55 3.19
CA VAL A 151 8.53 -0.11 2.14
C VAL A 151 9.80 0.47 2.76
N GLN A 152 10.95 0.00 2.32
CA GLN A 152 12.26 0.42 2.82
C GLN A 152 13.34 0.23 1.75
N PRO A 153 14.44 1.01 1.82
CA PRO A 153 15.61 0.74 1.01
C PRO A 153 16.35 -0.50 1.52
N ILE A 154 17.01 -1.20 0.60
CA ILE A 154 18.05 -2.18 0.91
C ILE A 154 19.40 -1.68 0.42
N GLU A 155 20.48 -2.25 0.94
CA GLU A 155 21.83 -1.92 0.50
C GLU A 155 22.12 -2.57 -0.85
N GLU A 156 23.02 -1.97 -1.64
CA GLU A 156 23.47 -2.46 -2.96
C GLU A 156 23.97 -3.91 -2.88
N GLU A 157 24.74 -4.24 -1.83
CA GLU A 157 25.27 -5.58 -1.61
C GLU A 157 24.14 -6.59 -1.35
N LYS A 158 23.07 -6.19 -0.66
CA LYS A 158 21.89 -7.04 -0.44
C LYS A 158 21.14 -7.25 -1.75
N PHE A 159 20.97 -6.20 -2.55
CA PHE A 159 20.35 -6.31 -3.89
C PHE A 159 21.12 -7.27 -4.77
N ALA A 160 22.44 -7.10 -4.86
CA ALA A 160 23.32 -7.98 -5.65
C ALA A 160 23.26 -9.44 -5.16
N ALA A 161 23.23 -9.66 -3.84
CA ALA A 161 23.13 -11.01 -3.27
C ALA A 161 21.78 -11.70 -3.56
N LEU A 162 20.73 -10.95 -3.84
CA LEU A 162 19.42 -11.49 -4.22
C LEU A 162 19.35 -11.83 -5.73
N GLY A 163 20.26 -11.31 -6.55
CA GLY A 163 20.22 -11.38 -8.01
C GLY A 163 19.91 -12.74 -8.60
N ASP A 164 20.63 -13.79 -8.15
CA ASP A 164 20.42 -15.18 -8.60
C ASP A 164 19.05 -15.76 -8.21
N SER A 165 18.45 -15.23 -7.16
CA SER A 165 17.14 -15.68 -6.65
C SER A 165 15.97 -14.97 -7.30
N MET A 166 16.23 -13.88 -8.05
CA MET A 166 15.22 -13.10 -8.76
C MET A 166 14.87 -13.77 -10.09
N ASP A 167 13.91 -14.66 -10.09
CA ASP A 167 13.38 -15.24 -11.35
C ASP A 167 12.54 -14.23 -12.11
N ILE A 168 11.82 -13.36 -11.39
CA ILE A 168 10.95 -12.31 -11.93
C ILE A 168 11.22 -11.00 -11.15
N MET A 169 11.27 -9.89 -11.87
CA MET A 169 11.27 -8.55 -11.30
C MET A 169 9.98 -7.82 -11.68
N ILE A 170 9.29 -7.29 -10.71
CA ILE A 170 8.14 -6.41 -10.93
C ILE A 170 8.60 -4.99 -10.59
N LEU A 171 8.51 -4.09 -11.55
CA LEU A 171 8.97 -2.71 -11.43
C LEU A 171 7.78 -1.78 -11.23
N ASP A 172 7.80 -1.00 -10.16
CA ASP A 172 6.81 0.05 -9.92
C ASP A 172 6.91 1.12 -11.02
N ALA A 173 5.81 1.36 -11.72
CA ALA A 173 5.77 2.33 -12.80
C ALA A 173 6.12 3.75 -12.34
N ALA A 174 5.88 4.11 -11.08
CA ALA A 174 6.27 5.41 -10.53
C ALA A 174 7.80 5.56 -10.39
N ALA A 175 8.54 4.46 -10.23
CA ALA A 175 9.99 4.46 -10.08
C ALA A 175 10.74 4.57 -11.42
N VAL A 176 10.10 4.26 -12.54
CA VAL A 176 10.74 4.23 -13.88
C VAL A 176 11.46 5.54 -14.18
N LYS A 177 10.84 6.68 -13.86
CA LYS A 177 11.43 8.00 -14.07
C LYS A 177 12.75 8.23 -13.33
N ASN A 178 12.99 7.51 -12.23
CA ASN A 178 14.21 7.60 -11.42
C ASN A 178 15.22 6.51 -11.82
N ILE A 179 14.74 5.30 -12.10
CA ILE A 179 15.59 4.15 -12.45
C ILE A 179 16.15 4.27 -13.87
N ALA A 180 15.35 4.78 -14.81
CA ALA A 180 15.81 4.90 -16.20
C ALA A 180 17.06 5.80 -16.38
N PRO A 181 17.17 6.96 -15.72
CA PRO A 181 18.42 7.74 -15.74
C PRO A 181 19.60 7.00 -15.12
N LEU A 182 19.41 6.30 -13.99
CA LEU A 182 20.47 5.52 -13.34
C LEU A 182 20.99 4.42 -14.27
N TYR A 183 20.08 3.71 -14.95
CA TYR A 183 20.46 2.71 -15.93
C TYR A 183 21.15 3.28 -17.17
N GLN A 184 20.78 4.50 -17.60
CA GLN A 184 21.46 5.19 -18.69
C GLN A 184 22.88 5.62 -18.31
N GLU A 185 23.11 5.99 -17.05
CA GLU A 185 24.41 6.36 -16.52
C GLU A 185 25.30 5.14 -16.29
N ASP A 186 24.77 4.08 -15.71
CA ASP A 186 25.44 2.78 -15.56
C ASP A 186 24.55 1.63 -16.06
N PRO A 187 24.75 1.18 -17.31
CA PRO A 187 24.01 0.04 -17.87
C PRO A 187 24.21 -1.30 -17.12
N ARG A 188 25.16 -1.37 -16.20
CA ARG A 188 25.41 -2.55 -15.36
C ARG A 188 24.59 -2.56 -14.09
N LEU A 189 23.70 -1.59 -13.89
CA LEU A 189 22.86 -1.45 -12.69
C LEU A 189 22.17 -2.75 -12.28
N PHE A 190 21.84 -3.60 -13.25
CA PHE A 190 21.16 -4.88 -13.06
C PHE A 190 22.02 -6.10 -13.43
N ASP A 191 23.33 -5.95 -13.54
CA ASP A 191 24.24 -7.09 -13.80
C ASP A 191 24.14 -8.10 -12.66
N GLY A 192 24.07 -9.39 -13.01
CA GLY A 192 23.86 -10.46 -12.04
C GLY A 192 22.41 -10.58 -11.54
N CYS A 193 21.48 -9.81 -12.07
CA CYS A 193 20.06 -9.96 -11.80
C CYS A 193 19.44 -10.92 -12.83
N LYS A 194 19.17 -12.15 -12.43
CA LYS A 194 18.64 -13.23 -13.29
C LYS A 194 17.37 -12.81 -14.04
N ALA A 195 16.47 -12.11 -13.38
CA ALA A 195 15.23 -11.62 -14.01
C ALA A 195 15.53 -10.65 -15.16
N TRP A 196 16.48 -9.74 -14.96
CA TRP A 196 16.90 -8.78 -15.98
C TRP A 196 17.55 -9.46 -17.19
N GLU A 197 18.51 -10.35 -16.92
CA GLU A 197 19.25 -11.08 -17.96
C GLU A 197 18.33 -11.97 -18.82
N ASN A 198 17.27 -12.51 -18.23
CA ASN A 198 16.30 -13.37 -18.92
C ASN A 198 15.08 -12.60 -19.47
N GLY A 199 15.05 -11.26 -19.34
CA GLY A 199 13.94 -10.44 -19.81
C GLY A 199 12.62 -10.68 -19.05
N GLN A 200 12.69 -11.15 -17.81
CA GLN A 200 11.54 -11.41 -16.94
C GLN A 200 11.28 -10.19 -16.03
N VAL A 201 11.15 -9.02 -16.66
CA VAL A 201 10.89 -7.75 -15.99
C VAL A 201 9.54 -7.22 -16.44
N TYR A 202 8.67 -6.96 -15.48
CA TYR A 202 7.31 -6.51 -15.72
C TYR A 202 7.05 -5.20 -15.00
N LEU A 203 6.15 -4.39 -15.55
CA LEU A 203 5.68 -3.17 -14.92
C LEU A 203 4.35 -3.44 -14.22
N GLU A 204 4.22 -2.94 -13.01
CA GLU A 204 2.93 -2.83 -12.34
C GLU A 204 2.43 -1.38 -12.33
N MET A 205 1.18 -1.18 -11.93
CA MET A 205 0.61 0.14 -11.69
C MET A 205 1.45 0.88 -10.65
N ALA A 206 1.57 2.20 -10.81
CA ALA A 206 2.33 3.04 -9.89
C ALA A 206 1.83 2.84 -8.45
N TYR A 207 2.71 2.34 -7.59
CA TYR A 207 2.42 2.14 -6.18
C TYR A 207 2.26 3.47 -5.47
N ASN A 208 1.16 3.60 -4.77
CA ASN A 208 0.96 4.67 -3.81
C ASN A 208 0.37 4.05 -2.55
N ALA A 209 1.11 4.09 -1.45
CA ALA A 209 0.74 3.47 -0.19
C ALA A 209 -0.67 3.83 0.30
N TYR A 210 -1.24 4.93 -0.19
CA TYR A 210 -2.55 5.40 0.22
C TYR A 210 -3.69 5.05 -0.74
N TYR A 211 -3.40 4.79 -2.03
CA TYR A 211 -4.45 4.77 -3.05
C TYR A 211 -4.44 3.56 -3.97
N THR A 212 -3.30 2.94 -4.25
CA THR A 212 -3.19 1.94 -5.32
C THR A 212 -2.80 0.54 -4.85
N ASN A 213 -2.41 0.37 -3.60
CA ASN A 213 -1.98 -0.93 -3.08
C ASN A 213 -3.05 -2.03 -3.26
N HIS A 214 -4.30 -1.70 -3.04
CA HIS A 214 -5.41 -2.63 -3.20
C HIS A 214 -5.83 -2.83 -4.66
N GLU A 215 -5.68 -1.81 -5.51
CA GLU A 215 -5.97 -1.90 -6.93
C GLU A 215 -4.97 -2.84 -7.62
N ILE A 216 -3.68 -2.75 -7.28
CA ILE A 216 -2.64 -3.63 -7.79
C ILE A 216 -2.94 -5.09 -7.45
N ALA A 217 -3.38 -5.36 -6.23
CA ALA A 217 -3.65 -6.73 -5.79
C ALA A 217 -4.94 -7.32 -6.36
N LEU A 218 -5.90 -6.49 -6.80
CA LEU A 218 -7.18 -6.92 -7.37
C LEU A 218 -7.20 -6.87 -8.90
N ALA A 219 -6.23 -6.23 -9.53
CA ALA A 219 -6.09 -6.17 -10.98
C ALA A 219 -5.37 -7.40 -11.55
#